data_dda0729e455aa30a539f3879c9dfe791
#
_entry.id   dda0729e455aa30a539f3879c9dfe791
#
_cell.length_a   1.000
_cell.length_b   1.000
_cell.length_c   1.000
_cell.angle_alpha   90.00
_cell.angle_beta   90.00
_cell.angle_gamma   90.00
#
_symmetry.space_group_name_H-M   'P 1'
#
loop_
_entity.id
_entity.type
_entity.pdbx_description
1 polymer ?
#
loop_
_entity_poly.entity_id
_entity_poly.type
_entity_poly.pdbx_seq_one_letter_code
_entity_poly.pdbx_strand_id
1 'polypeptide(L)'
;MSVAPAETVRPEEDVETDSVVIPDKPWVTIVWNDPVNLMSYVAYVFQKHFGYPKAKATKLMTDVHEKGKAVVSNGTREEMERDVEAMHGYGLWATMQHDS
;
A
#
# COMPACT_ATOMS: atom_id res chain seq x y z
N MET A 1 10.30 -24.87 23.73
CA MET A 1 10.35 -24.87 23.17
C MET A 1 10.89 -24.69 23.11
N SER A 2 10.29 -24.70 23.29
CA SER A 2 10.28 -24.76 22.86
C SER A 2 10.90 -24.44 23.12
N VAL A 3 10.38 -24.59 23.22
CA VAL A 3 10.54 -24.46 22.82
C VAL A 3 11.14 -23.99 22.92
N ALA A 4 10.85 -24.06 23.12
CA ALA A 4 10.93 -23.85 22.59
C ALA A 4 11.56 -23.28 22.65
N PRO A 5 11.38 -23.03 22.77
CA PRO A 5 11.55 -22.63 22.34
C PRO A 5 12.26 -22.06 22.28
N ALA A 6 11.64 -22.19 22.27
CA ALA A 6 11.68 -21.90 21.57
C ALA A 6 12.17 -21.34 21.33
N GLU A 7 11.88 -20.71 20.98
CA GLU A 7 11.62 -20.55 20.40
C GLU A 7 12.06 -19.97 20.04
N THR A 8 12.12 -20.11 20.49
CA THR A 8 11.96 -19.88 19.88
C THR A 8 12.41 -19.38 19.57
N VAL A 9 12.12 -19.41 19.77
CA VAL A 9 11.91 -19.22 18.96
C VAL A 9 12.43 -18.63 18.64
N ARG A 10 12.05 -18.40 18.26
CA ARG A 10 11.88 -18.29 17.63
C ARG A 10 12.06 -17.94 17.15
N PRO A 11 11.89 -18.10 17.52
CA PRO A 11 11.67 -18.07 16.82
C PRO A 11 12.05 -17.81 16.52
N GLU A 12 11.26 -17.69 16.09
CA GLU A 12 10.89 -17.96 15.47
C GLU A 12 10.88 -17.90 15.24
N GLU A 13 10.71 -17.92 15.33
CA GLU A 13 10.21 -18.23 14.93
C GLU A 13 10.05 -18.20 14.89
N ASP A 14 9.98 -18.37 15.27
CA ASP A 14 9.44 -18.59 14.92
C ASP A 14 9.21 -18.55 14.98
N VAL A 15 8.50 -18.84 15.04
CA VAL A 15 7.92 -18.99 14.57
C VAL A 15 7.81 -18.94 14.58
N GLU A 16 7.24 -19.09 14.72
CA GLU A 16 6.79 -19.11 14.27
C GLU A 16 6.52 -18.95 14.30
N THR A 17 6.27 -19.16 14.72
CA THR A 17 5.83 -19.01 14.36
C THR A 17 5.71 -18.84 14.47
N ASP A 18 5.33 -18.95 14.66
CA ASP A 18 4.95 -18.70 14.40
C ASP A 18 4.66 -18.42 14.45
N SER A 19 4.20 -18.65 14.42
CA SER A 19 3.58 -18.38 14.45
C SER A 19 2.74 -17.79 14.65
N VAL A 20 2.28 -18.11 15.48
CA VAL A 20 1.15 -17.27 15.56
C VAL A 20 1.35 -16.08 14.76
N VAL A 21 0.71 -16.06 13.76
CA VAL A 21 0.77 -14.89 13.02
C VAL A 21 -0.37 -14.06 13.46
N ILE A 22 -0.08 -13.11 14.25
CA ILE A 22 -0.97 -12.02 14.36
C ILE A 22 -1.00 -11.42 13.00
N PRO A 23 -2.17 -11.34 12.41
CA PRO A 23 -2.24 -10.67 11.12
C PRO A 23 -1.70 -9.28 11.34
N ASP A 24 -0.55 -9.04 10.80
CA ASP A 24 0.00 -7.72 10.80
C ASP A 24 -0.97 -6.80 10.12
N LYS A 25 -1.00 -5.57 10.58
CA LYS A 25 -1.72 -4.56 9.85
C LYS A 25 -1.16 -4.50 8.45
N PRO A 26 -2.01 -4.32 7.46
CA PRO A 26 -1.54 -4.28 6.09
C PRO A 26 -0.65 -3.07 5.85
N TRP A 27 0.13 -3.15 4.80
CA TRP A 27 0.83 -1.98 4.27
C TRP A 27 -0.12 -1.26 3.34
N VAL A 28 0.10 0.02 3.16
CA VAL A 28 -0.72 0.84 2.26
C VAL A 28 0.18 1.63 1.33
N THR A 29 -0.34 1.90 0.14
CA THR A 29 0.28 2.83 -0.80
C THR A 29 -0.46 4.15 -0.70
N ILE A 30 0.30 5.23 -0.56
CA ILE A 30 -0.25 6.58 -0.47
C ILE A 30 0.23 7.34 -1.69
N VAL A 31 -0.71 7.94 -2.42
CA VAL A 31 -0.38 8.86 -3.51
C VAL A 31 -0.55 10.28 -2.98
N TRP A 32 0.45 11.10 -3.27
CA TRP A 32 0.52 12.48 -2.79
C TRP A 32 0.20 13.43 -3.93
N ASN A 33 -0.44 14.53 -3.59
CA ASN A 33 -0.73 15.56 -4.57
C ASN A 33 0.57 16.18 -5.07
N ASP A 34 0.69 16.32 -6.38
CA ASP A 34 1.79 17.08 -6.95
C ASP A 34 1.22 18.03 -8.00
N PRO A 35 1.86 19.19 -8.17
CA PRO A 35 1.29 20.21 -9.06
C PRO A 35 1.50 19.94 -10.54
N VAL A 36 2.22 18.88 -10.89
CA VAL A 36 2.59 18.63 -12.28
C VAL A 36 1.54 17.83 -13.01
N ASN A 37 0.95 16.82 -12.34
CA ASN A 37 0.03 15.89 -13.01
C ASN A 37 -1.40 16.41 -12.98
N LEU A 38 -2.08 16.27 -14.11
CA LEU A 38 -3.49 16.63 -14.20
C LEU A 38 -4.33 15.66 -13.40
N MET A 39 -5.40 16.15 -12.79
CA MET A 39 -6.31 15.31 -12.01
C MET A 39 -6.89 14.17 -12.85
N SER A 40 -7.24 14.45 -14.11
CA SER A 40 -7.78 13.42 -14.98
C SER A 40 -6.75 12.32 -15.26
N TYR A 41 -5.48 12.68 -15.34
CA TYR A 41 -4.42 11.70 -15.54
C TYR A 41 -4.29 10.82 -14.29
N VAL A 42 -4.35 11.41 -13.11
CA VAL A 42 -4.24 10.65 -11.86
C VAL A 42 -5.38 9.63 -11.77
N ALA A 43 -6.60 10.05 -12.08
CA ALA A 43 -7.75 9.13 -12.09
C ALA A 43 -7.56 8.02 -13.13
N TYR A 44 -7.03 8.37 -14.31
CA TYR A 44 -6.74 7.38 -15.34
C TYR A 44 -5.75 6.32 -14.83
N VAL A 45 -4.68 6.77 -14.15
CA VAL A 45 -3.67 5.84 -13.63
C VAL A 45 -4.31 4.87 -12.64
N PHE A 46 -5.19 5.35 -11.77
CA PHE A 46 -5.85 4.47 -10.80
C PHE A 46 -6.73 3.43 -11.49
N GLN A 47 -7.39 3.80 -12.58
CA GLN A 47 -8.16 2.84 -13.36
C GLN A 47 -7.23 1.87 -14.10
N LYS A 48 -6.17 2.36 -14.67
CA LYS A 48 -5.25 1.56 -15.49
C LYS A 48 -4.50 0.54 -14.66
N HIS A 49 -3.92 0.98 -13.55
CA HIS A 49 -3.07 0.09 -12.75
C HIS A 49 -3.88 -0.82 -11.84
N PHE A 50 -4.84 -0.25 -11.13
CA PHE A 50 -5.60 -1.02 -10.14
C PHE A 50 -6.87 -1.66 -10.70
N GLY A 51 -7.30 -1.23 -11.87
CA GLY A 51 -8.57 -1.71 -12.42
C GLY A 51 -9.79 -1.17 -11.70
N TYR A 52 -9.65 -0.06 -10.98
CA TYR A 52 -10.77 0.50 -10.22
C TYR A 52 -11.84 1.07 -11.16
N PRO A 53 -13.13 0.96 -10.78
CA PRO A 53 -14.17 1.65 -11.51
C PRO A 53 -13.94 3.15 -11.52
N LYS A 54 -14.48 3.82 -12.53
CA LYS A 54 -14.30 5.26 -12.67
C LYS A 54 -14.72 6.02 -11.41
N ALA A 55 -15.82 5.63 -10.79
CA ALA A 55 -16.29 6.32 -9.58
C ALA A 55 -15.26 6.24 -8.45
N LYS A 56 -14.69 5.07 -8.24
CA LYS A 56 -13.67 4.91 -7.19
C LYS A 56 -12.40 5.67 -7.53
N ALA A 57 -11.95 5.58 -8.78
CA ALA A 57 -10.75 6.29 -9.22
C ALA A 57 -10.91 7.80 -9.08
N THR A 58 -12.08 8.31 -9.42
CA THR A 58 -12.38 9.74 -9.30
C THR A 58 -12.39 10.17 -7.83
N LYS A 59 -12.98 9.34 -6.96
CA LYS A 59 -13.00 9.68 -5.54
C LYS A 59 -11.59 9.74 -4.96
N LEU A 60 -10.75 8.76 -5.29
CA LEU A 60 -9.38 8.73 -4.81
C LEU A 60 -8.58 9.94 -5.34
N MET A 61 -8.76 10.26 -6.61
CA MET A 61 -8.10 11.42 -7.20
C MET A 61 -8.55 12.70 -6.51
N THR A 62 -9.85 12.83 -6.23
CA THR A 62 -10.37 14.00 -5.53
C THR A 62 -9.76 14.11 -4.13
N ASP A 63 -9.65 12.98 -3.42
CA ASP A 63 -9.03 12.97 -2.10
C ASP A 63 -7.56 13.39 -2.18
N VAL A 64 -6.81 12.89 -3.17
CA VAL A 64 -5.43 13.31 -3.36
C VAL A 64 -5.35 14.82 -3.54
N HIS A 65 -6.21 15.37 -4.39
CA HIS A 65 -6.19 16.77 -4.72
C HIS A 65 -6.62 17.65 -3.53
N GLU A 66 -7.70 17.27 -2.85
CA GLU A 66 -8.28 18.12 -1.82
C GLU A 66 -7.65 17.94 -0.45
N LYS A 67 -7.22 16.72 -0.13
CA LYS A 67 -6.65 16.41 1.18
C LYS A 67 -5.13 16.33 1.16
N GLY A 68 -4.53 16.41 -0.02
CA GLY A 68 -3.09 16.37 -0.19
C GLY A 68 -2.55 14.98 -0.38
N LYS A 69 -3.30 13.95 -0.03
CA LYS A 69 -2.89 12.56 -0.20
C LYS A 69 -4.09 11.64 -0.05
N ALA A 70 -3.94 10.41 -0.53
CA ALA A 70 -4.95 9.37 -0.32
C ALA A 70 -4.30 8.00 -0.30
N VAL A 71 -4.85 7.12 0.53
CA VAL A 71 -4.49 5.69 0.50
C VAL A 71 -5.21 5.09 -0.70
N VAL A 72 -4.44 4.54 -1.63
CA VAL A 72 -5.02 4.02 -2.88
C VAL A 72 -5.05 2.52 -2.94
N SER A 73 -4.25 1.82 -2.11
CA SER A 73 -4.28 0.36 -2.07
C SER A 73 -3.73 -0.12 -0.75
N ASN A 74 -3.98 -1.40 -0.45
CA ASN A 74 -3.44 -2.02 0.76
C ASN A 74 -3.14 -3.48 0.47
N GLY A 75 -2.25 -4.05 1.26
CA GLY A 75 -1.86 -5.44 1.11
C GLY A 75 -0.56 -5.72 1.80
N THR A 76 0.17 -6.73 1.31
CA THR A 76 1.47 -7.06 1.87
C THR A 76 2.50 -6.00 1.49
N ARG A 77 3.62 -6.02 2.19
CA ARG A 77 4.70 -5.10 1.88
C ARG A 77 5.14 -5.23 0.43
N GLU A 78 5.31 -6.47 -0.04
CA GLU A 78 5.77 -6.70 -1.42
C GLU A 78 4.76 -6.18 -2.45
N GLU A 79 3.48 -6.37 -2.16
CA GLU A 79 2.45 -5.86 -3.06
C GLU A 79 2.49 -4.34 -3.13
N MET A 80 2.67 -3.70 -1.98
CA MET A 80 2.70 -2.24 -1.94
C MET A 80 3.98 -1.69 -2.56
N GLU A 81 5.10 -2.41 -2.44
CA GLU A 81 6.33 -2.02 -3.15
C GLU A 81 6.10 -1.99 -4.65
N ARG A 82 5.40 -2.99 -5.19
CA ARG A 82 5.08 -3.01 -6.62
C ARG A 82 4.16 -1.87 -7.00
N ASP A 83 3.18 -1.57 -6.15
CA ASP A 83 2.26 -0.47 -6.44
C ASP A 83 2.98 0.88 -6.41
N VAL A 84 3.87 1.09 -5.44
CA VAL A 84 4.66 2.33 -5.38
C VAL A 84 5.53 2.47 -6.62
N GLU A 85 6.20 1.38 -7.02
CA GLU A 85 7.03 1.43 -8.23
C GLU A 85 6.21 1.73 -9.47
N ALA A 86 5.01 1.14 -9.56
CA ALA A 86 4.13 1.42 -10.69
C ALA A 86 3.71 2.89 -10.70
N MET A 87 3.35 3.43 -9.54
CA MET A 87 2.96 4.84 -9.46
C MET A 87 4.11 5.74 -9.88
N HIS A 88 5.34 5.42 -9.44
CA HIS A 88 6.53 6.18 -9.88
C HIS A 88 6.71 6.09 -11.39
N GLY A 89 6.48 4.90 -11.96
CA GLY A 89 6.57 4.72 -13.40
C GLY A 89 5.57 5.57 -14.18
N TYR A 90 4.43 5.87 -13.57
CA TYR A 90 3.45 6.77 -14.17
C TYR A 90 3.74 8.24 -13.88
N GLY A 91 4.77 8.52 -13.07
CA GLY A 91 5.13 9.90 -12.74
C GLY A 91 4.40 10.48 -11.55
N LEU A 92 3.76 9.65 -10.74
CA LEU A 92 3.08 10.11 -9.55
C LEU A 92 4.00 10.03 -8.33
N TRP A 93 3.73 10.86 -7.33
CA TRP A 93 4.43 10.77 -6.04
C TRP A 93 3.69 9.76 -5.19
N ALA A 94 4.41 8.72 -4.78
CA ALA A 94 3.80 7.66 -3.98
C ALA A 94 4.80 7.14 -2.95
N THR A 95 4.27 6.77 -1.79
CA THR A 95 5.04 6.16 -0.72
C THR A 95 4.24 4.99 -0.15
N MET A 96 4.88 4.21 0.69
CA MET A 96 4.18 3.12 1.39
C MET A 96 4.51 3.17 2.87
N GLN A 97 3.60 2.65 3.68
CA GLN A 97 3.81 2.57 5.11
C GLN A 97 2.88 1.52 5.70
N HIS A 98 3.16 1.11 6.94
CA HIS A 98 2.21 0.30 7.69
C HIS A 98 0.96 1.13 7.95
N ASP A 99 -0.18 0.48 7.82
CA ASP A 99 -1.45 1.07 8.20
C ASP A 99 -1.58 0.87 9.71
N SER A 100 -1.33 1.88 10.48
CA SER A 100 -1.36 1.74 11.93
C SER A 100 -2.65 2.25 12.57
#